data_aefe550362fb39bf728d77789d6f353a
#
_entry.id   aefe550362fb39bf728d77789d6f353a
#
_cell.length_a   1.000
_cell.length_b   1.000
_cell.length_c   1.000
_cell.angle_alpha   90.00
_cell.angle_beta   90.00
_cell.angle_gamma   90.00
#
_symmetry.space_group_name_H-M   'P 1'
#
loop_
_entity.id
_entity.type
_entity.pdbx_description
1 polymer ?
#
loop_
_entity_poly.entity_id
_entity_poly.type
_entity_poly.pdbx_seq_one_letter_code
_entity_poly.pdbx_strand_id
1 'polypeptide(L)'
;MNHCSWLGATLLLLFAVFSVDCALLVHDAAADGVTSRVQFARGGSSATVKGAVIRGDRDVYIVGANGGQSMSVNISSLERNAVFQIQGPDGNELRGAGETDDAMEWSGVLPASGDYRIIVGGTRGNASYTLRVGIR
;
A
#
# COMPACT_ATOMS: atom_id res chain seq x y z
N MET A 1 8.85 -56.92 -20.05
CA MET A 1 8.88 -56.35 -19.76
C MET A 1 8.54 -55.52 -19.56
N ASN A 2 8.54 -55.38 -19.42
CA ASN A 2 8.34 -54.45 -19.10
C ASN A 2 8.27 -53.63 -18.80
N HIS A 3 8.44 -53.44 -18.58
CA HIS A 3 8.50 -52.59 -18.16
C HIS A 3 8.51 -51.61 -18.16
N CYS A 4 8.54 -51.78 -18.08
CA CYS A 4 8.81 -50.89 -17.97
C CYS A 4 8.37 -50.03 -18.26
N SER A 5 8.19 -49.91 -18.41
CA SER A 5 7.89 -48.88 -18.64
C SER A 5 7.24 -48.34 -18.16
N TRP A 6 7.13 -48.72 -17.64
CA TRP A 6 6.55 -48.01 -17.04
C TRP A 6 6.90 -47.35 -16.53
N LEU A 7 7.30 -47.48 -16.33
CA LEU A 7 7.71 -46.71 -15.88
C LEU A 7 7.68 -45.68 -16.23
N GLY A 8 7.91 -45.61 -16.41
CA GLY A 8 8.14 -44.34 -16.72
C GLY A 8 7.07 -43.52 -16.61
N ALA A 9 6.49 -43.93 -16.66
CA ALA A 9 5.48 -43.08 -16.61
C ALA A 9 5.35 -42.38 -15.40
N THR A 10 5.72 -42.64 -14.99
CA THR A 10 5.58 -42.02 -14.00
C THR A 10 5.98 -40.85 -13.89
N LEU A 11 6.30 -40.78 -14.25
CA LEU A 11 6.65 -39.70 -14.04
C LEU A 11 6.18 -38.75 -14.43
N LEU A 12 5.90 -38.66 -14.63
CA LEU A 12 5.56 -37.63 -14.98
C LEU A 12 4.82 -36.98 -14.49
N LEU A 13 4.49 -37.20 -13.91
CA LEU A 13 3.87 -36.46 -13.38
C LEU A 13 4.22 -35.65 -12.83
N LEU A 14 4.68 -35.59 -12.52
CA LEU A 14 5.06 -34.69 -11.97
C LEU A 14 5.18 -33.66 -12.43
N PHE A 15 5.24 -33.51 -12.69
CA PHE A 15 5.47 -32.40 -13.02
C PHE A 15 4.62 -31.63 -13.26
N ALA A 16 4.28 -31.94 -13.24
CA ALA A 16 3.45 -31.14 -13.58
C ALA A 16 3.06 -30.38 -12.62
N VAL A 17 3.16 -30.62 -12.11
CA VAL A 17 2.99 -29.88 -11.33
C VAL A 17 3.45 -28.98 -11.13
N PHE A 18 3.63 -28.82 -11.26
CA PHE A 18 4.08 -27.80 -11.01
C PHE A 18 3.85 -26.89 -11.49
N SER A 19 3.72 -27.11 -11.80
CA SER A 19 3.73 -26.11 -12.21
C SER A 19 2.97 -25.33 -12.14
N VAL A 20 2.57 -25.46 -11.74
CA VAL A 20 2.02 -24.62 -11.53
C VAL A 20 1.97 -24.01 -10.94
N ASP A 21 2.16 -24.00 -10.69
CA ASP A 21 2.26 -23.22 -10.18
C ASP A 21 2.42 -22.42 -10.16
N CYS A 22 2.54 -22.51 -10.14
CA CYS A 22 2.87 -21.57 -10.11
C CYS A 22 2.42 -20.76 -10.42
N ALA A 23 2.09 -20.75 -10.56
CA ALA A 23 1.76 -19.75 -10.87
C ALA A 23 1.02 -19.26 -10.44
N LEU A 24 0.75 -19.17 -9.90
CA LEU A 24 0.25 -18.47 -9.46
C LEU A 24 0.43 -17.70 -9.01
N LEU A 25 0.61 -17.51 -8.79
CA LEU A 25 0.86 -16.63 -8.40
C LEU A 25 0.95 -15.68 -8.90
N VAL A 26 0.96 -15.55 -9.03
CA VAL A 26 1.16 -14.60 -9.43
C VAL A 26 0.39 -13.86 -9.96
N HIS A 27 -0.02 -13.46 -9.78
CA HIS A 27 -0.61 -12.64 -10.13
C HIS A 27 -1.09 -11.81 -9.76
N ASP A 28 -1.16 -11.66 -9.56
CA ASP A 28 -1.66 -10.98 -9.23
C ASP A 28 -1.42 -9.87 -8.63
N ALA A 29 -1.17 -9.86 -8.15
CA ALA A 29 -0.72 -8.99 -7.17
C ALA A 29 -0.23 -7.70 -7.56
N ALA A 30 0.38 -7.64 -8.55
CA ALA A 30 1.02 -6.45 -8.97
C ALA A 30 0.08 -5.32 -9.22
N ALA A 31 -1.17 -5.61 -9.34
CA ALA A 31 -2.13 -4.59 -9.70
C ALA A 31 -2.62 -3.75 -8.54
N ASP A 32 -2.14 -4.00 -7.34
CA ASP A 32 -2.72 -3.37 -6.16
C ASP A 32 -1.96 -2.14 -5.67
N GLY A 33 -0.96 -1.70 -6.39
CA GLY A 33 -0.15 -0.59 -5.94
C GLY A 33 0.94 -1.04 -4.98
N VAL A 34 1.62 -0.08 -4.35
CA VAL A 34 2.72 -0.39 -3.43
C VAL A 34 2.27 -0.25 -1.99
N THR A 35 2.92 -1.02 -1.12
CA THR A 35 2.75 -0.89 0.32
C THR A 35 4.14 -0.75 0.91
N SER A 36 4.38 0.32 1.64
CA SER A 36 5.69 0.54 2.24
C SER A 36 5.56 1.32 3.53
N ARG A 37 6.58 1.19 4.37
CA ARG A 37 6.62 1.92 5.63
C ARG A 37 7.38 3.22 5.42
N VAL A 38 6.84 4.30 5.92
CA VAL A 38 7.48 5.61 5.84
C VAL A 38 8.66 5.63 6.80
N GLN A 39 9.81 6.04 6.30
CA GLN A 39 11.02 6.13 7.09
C GLN A 39 11.33 7.61 7.31
N PHE A 40 11.45 7.99 8.58
CA PHE A 40 11.87 9.34 8.92
C PHE A 40 13.38 9.35 9.07
N ALA A 41 14.01 10.41 8.58
CA ALA A 41 15.42 10.57 8.78
C ALA A 41 15.71 10.66 10.28
N ARG A 42 16.90 10.20 10.68
CA ARG A 42 17.27 10.23 12.10
C ARG A 42 17.12 11.65 12.65
N GLY A 43 16.38 11.78 13.72
CA GLY A 43 16.11 13.07 14.32
C GLY A 43 15.09 13.91 13.56
N GLY A 44 14.59 13.41 12.45
CA GLY A 44 13.61 14.14 11.66
C GLY A 44 12.19 13.82 12.07
N SER A 45 11.31 14.76 11.82
CA SER A 45 9.89 14.61 12.14
C SER A 45 9.00 14.62 10.88
N SER A 46 9.60 14.62 9.70
CA SER A 46 8.84 14.63 8.46
C SER A 46 9.52 13.77 7.42
N ALA A 47 8.73 13.32 6.46
CA ALA A 47 9.22 12.53 5.35
C ALA A 47 8.44 12.91 4.10
N THR A 48 9.10 12.80 2.95
CA THR A 48 8.49 13.08 1.67
C THR A 48 8.63 11.84 0.81
N VAL A 49 7.54 11.41 0.22
CA VAL A 49 7.50 10.23 -0.64
C VAL A 49 6.91 10.62 -1.98
N LYS A 50 7.54 10.18 -3.05
CA LYS A 50 7.02 10.38 -4.39
C LYS A 50 6.56 9.06 -4.95
N GLY A 51 5.43 9.06 -5.62
CA GLY A 51 4.89 7.85 -6.19
C GLY A 51 3.97 8.14 -7.35
N ALA A 52 3.46 7.06 -7.91
CA ALA A 52 2.49 7.13 -8.97
C ALA A 52 1.50 5.99 -8.77
N VAL A 53 0.23 6.32 -8.73
CA VAL A 53 -0.81 5.32 -8.57
C VAL A 53 -1.54 5.16 -9.88
N ILE A 54 -1.73 3.92 -10.28
CA ILE A 54 -2.42 3.59 -11.52
C ILE A 54 -3.91 3.56 -11.23
N ARG A 55 -4.68 3.87 -12.23
CA ARG A 55 -6.13 3.93 -12.11
C ARG A 55 -6.67 2.66 -11.46
N GLY A 56 -7.43 2.85 -10.40
CA GLY A 56 -8.05 1.75 -9.67
C GLY A 56 -7.18 1.12 -8.59
N ASP A 57 -5.88 1.44 -8.57
CA ASP A 57 -4.97 0.92 -7.56
C ASP A 57 -4.92 1.84 -6.35
N ARG A 58 -4.29 1.35 -5.29
CA ARG A 58 -4.06 2.10 -4.07
C ARG A 58 -2.62 1.90 -3.62
N ASP A 59 -1.96 2.98 -3.25
CA ASP A 59 -0.66 2.90 -2.59
C ASP A 59 -0.90 3.09 -1.09
N VAL A 60 -0.24 2.27 -0.29
CA VAL A 60 -0.42 2.29 1.17
C VAL A 60 0.90 2.62 1.84
N TYR A 61 0.89 3.64 2.68
CA TYR A 61 2.07 4.05 3.44
C TYR A 61 1.78 3.88 4.92
N ILE A 62 2.63 3.11 5.59
CA ILE A 62 2.45 2.79 7.00
C ILE A 62 3.33 3.71 7.82
N VAL A 63 2.73 4.37 8.81
CA VAL A 63 3.41 5.33 9.66
C VAL A 63 3.22 4.92 11.11
N GLY A 64 4.31 4.63 11.81
CA GLY A 64 4.24 4.34 13.24
C GLY A 64 4.23 5.62 14.03
N ALA A 65 3.34 5.72 15.00
CA ALA A 65 3.21 6.92 15.81
C ALA A 65 2.61 6.60 17.17
N ASN A 66 2.72 7.53 18.09
CA ASN A 66 2.17 7.39 19.44
C ASN A 66 0.92 8.25 19.58
N GLY A 67 -0.01 7.76 20.38
CA GLY A 67 -1.20 8.54 20.70
C GLY A 67 -0.78 9.84 21.37
N GLY A 68 -1.48 10.91 21.03
CA GLY A 68 -1.17 12.24 21.53
C GLY A 68 -0.23 13.03 20.64
N GLN A 69 0.46 12.37 19.72
CA GLN A 69 1.26 13.12 18.75
C GLN A 69 0.37 13.78 17.72
N SER A 70 0.89 14.83 17.10
CA SER A 70 0.19 15.50 16.02
C SER A 70 0.77 15.01 14.70
N MET A 71 -0.10 14.66 13.77
CA MET A 71 0.31 14.23 12.45
C MET A 71 -0.24 15.21 11.42
N SER A 72 0.57 15.51 10.43
CA SER A 72 0.14 16.27 9.27
C SER A 72 0.44 15.49 8.02
N VAL A 73 -0.49 15.48 7.09
CA VAL A 73 -0.35 14.77 5.83
C VAL A 73 -0.80 15.70 4.71
N ASN A 74 -0.01 15.74 3.65
CA ASN A 74 -0.30 16.60 2.51
C ASN A 74 0.10 15.86 1.25
N ILE A 75 -0.76 15.88 0.24
CA ILE A 75 -0.46 15.27 -1.03
C ILE A 75 -0.63 16.32 -2.13
N SER A 76 0.30 16.31 -3.08
CA SER A 76 0.21 17.19 -4.24
C SER A 76 0.39 16.38 -5.50
N SER A 77 -0.30 16.78 -6.55
CA SER A 77 -0.20 16.16 -7.85
C SER A 77 -0.47 17.22 -8.90
N LEU A 78 0.05 16.98 -10.10
CA LEU A 78 0.01 17.98 -11.14
C LEU A 78 -1.41 18.41 -11.49
N GLU A 79 -2.33 17.46 -11.51
CA GLU A 79 -3.71 17.73 -11.88
C GLU A 79 -4.66 17.69 -10.69
N ARG A 80 -4.09 17.70 -9.48
CA ARG A 80 -4.86 17.62 -8.24
C ARG A 80 -5.77 16.41 -8.25
N ASN A 81 -5.27 15.31 -8.77
CA ASN A 81 -6.05 14.08 -8.93
C ASN A 81 -5.57 12.94 -8.05
N ALA A 82 -4.82 13.24 -6.99
CA ALA A 82 -4.43 12.27 -5.98
C ALA A 82 -5.00 12.70 -4.64
N VAL A 83 -5.59 11.75 -3.93
CA VAL A 83 -6.18 11.99 -2.63
C VAL A 83 -5.79 10.85 -1.71
N PHE A 84 -6.04 10.99 -0.42
CA PHE A 84 -5.72 9.94 0.54
C PHE A 84 -6.80 9.77 1.57
N GLN A 85 -6.76 8.63 2.24
CA GLN A 85 -7.52 8.39 3.45
C GLN A 85 -6.55 7.88 4.50
N ILE A 86 -6.90 8.02 5.77
CA ILE A 86 -6.05 7.59 6.87
C ILE A 86 -6.83 6.68 7.78
N GLN A 87 -6.29 5.46 7.99
CA GLN A 87 -6.85 4.52 8.94
C GLN A 87 -5.96 4.44 10.16
N GLY A 88 -6.55 4.42 11.33
CA GLY A 88 -5.81 4.27 12.57
C GLY A 88 -5.44 2.83 12.84
N PRO A 89 -4.73 2.59 13.96
CA PRO A 89 -4.31 1.23 14.32
C PRO A 89 -5.47 0.26 14.51
N ASP A 90 -6.65 0.77 14.82
CA ASP A 90 -7.83 -0.06 14.99
C ASP A 90 -8.58 -0.31 13.67
N GLY A 91 -8.07 0.22 12.57
CA GLY A 91 -8.70 0.07 11.26
C GLY A 91 -9.77 1.10 10.95
N ASN A 92 -10.13 1.94 11.92
CA ASN A 92 -11.13 2.99 11.68
C ASN A 92 -10.50 4.20 11.03
N GLU A 93 -11.26 4.86 10.19
CA GLU A 93 -10.79 6.06 9.50
C GLU A 93 -10.74 7.24 10.47
N LEU A 94 -9.77 8.11 10.25
CA LEU A 94 -9.69 9.34 11.02
C LEU A 94 -10.67 10.36 10.46
N ARG A 95 -11.25 11.14 11.34
CA ARG A 95 -12.23 12.14 10.95
C ARG A 95 -11.60 13.15 10.00
N GLY A 96 -12.25 13.38 8.86
CA GLY A 96 -11.74 14.29 7.84
C GLY A 96 -10.79 13.66 6.86
N ALA A 97 -10.44 12.39 7.07
CA ALA A 97 -9.57 11.65 6.17
C ALA A 97 -10.16 10.28 5.89
N GLY A 98 -11.46 10.21 5.70
CA GLY A 98 -12.13 8.98 5.34
C GLY A 98 -12.18 8.77 3.84
N GLU A 99 -12.72 7.64 3.48
CA GLU A 99 -12.74 7.22 2.08
C GLU A 99 -13.49 8.20 1.18
N THR A 100 -14.49 8.87 1.73
CA THR A 100 -15.31 9.77 0.93
C THR A 100 -14.93 11.24 1.08
N ASP A 101 -13.88 11.52 1.83
CA ASP A 101 -13.48 12.90 2.07
C ASP A 101 -12.58 13.48 0.99
N ASP A 102 -12.00 12.63 0.14
CA ASP A 102 -11.08 13.05 -0.92
C ASP A 102 -10.03 14.02 -0.38
N ALA A 103 -9.43 13.67 0.76
CA ALA A 103 -8.53 14.57 1.45
C ALA A 103 -7.24 14.77 0.67
N MET A 104 -6.79 16.01 0.62
CA MET A 104 -5.48 16.36 0.06
C MET A 104 -4.58 16.93 1.14
N GLU A 105 -5.11 17.29 2.27
CA GLU A 105 -4.35 17.65 3.47
C GLU A 105 -5.16 17.32 4.69
N TRP A 106 -4.44 16.96 5.74
CA TRP A 106 -5.06 16.61 7.00
C TRP A 106 -4.06 16.87 8.12
N SER A 107 -4.54 17.32 9.26
CA SER A 107 -3.72 17.41 10.45
C SER A 107 -4.59 17.23 11.66
N GLY A 108 -4.01 16.62 12.69
CA GLY A 108 -4.76 16.38 13.92
C GLY A 108 -3.94 15.62 14.92
N VAL A 109 -4.50 15.49 16.11
CA VAL A 109 -3.90 14.73 17.21
C VAL A 109 -4.31 13.27 17.04
N LEU A 110 -3.33 12.37 17.19
CA LEU A 110 -3.57 10.95 16.97
C LEU A 110 -4.19 10.33 18.22
N PRO A 111 -5.24 9.54 18.05
CA PRO A 111 -5.97 9.00 19.20
C PRO A 111 -5.32 7.80 19.88
N ALA A 112 -4.41 7.11 19.19
CA ALA A 112 -3.85 5.86 19.71
C ALA A 112 -2.45 5.65 19.19
N SER A 113 -1.68 4.82 19.90
CA SER A 113 -0.35 4.42 19.46
C SER A 113 -0.46 3.22 18.54
N GLY A 114 0.37 3.16 17.52
CA GLY A 114 0.41 2.04 16.60
C GLY A 114 0.68 2.50 15.18
N ASP A 115 0.35 1.63 14.24
CA ASP A 115 0.58 1.89 12.83
C ASP A 115 -0.65 2.51 12.18
N TYR A 116 -0.43 3.65 11.56
CA TYR A 116 -1.44 4.33 10.76
C TYR A 116 -1.19 4.02 9.30
N ARG A 117 -2.26 3.91 8.52
CA ARG A 117 -2.17 3.65 7.09
C ARG A 117 -2.67 4.86 6.32
N ILE A 118 -1.81 5.40 5.48
CA ILE A 118 -2.19 6.47 4.57
C ILE A 118 -2.38 5.81 3.21
N ILE A 119 -3.62 5.81 2.74
CA ILE A 119 -3.98 5.09 1.52
C ILE A 119 -4.23 6.12 0.43
N VAL A 120 -3.39 6.07 -0.61
CA VAL A 120 -3.43 7.04 -1.70
C VAL A 120 -4.14 6.45 -2.91
N GLY A 121 -5.01 7.23 -3.51
CA GLY A 121 -5.71 6.81 -4.72
C GLY A 121 -5.89 7.98 -5.65
N GLY A 122 -6.15 7.68 -6.93
CA GLY A 122 -6.43 8.70 -7.92
C GLY A 122 -7.92 8.95 -8.03
N THR A 123 -8.30 10.19 -8.25
CA THR A 123 -9.70 10.53 -8.46
C THR A 123 -10.09 10.41 -9.93
N ARG A 124 -9.11 10.53 -10.82
CA ARG A 124 -9.35 10.49 -12.26
C ARG A 124 -8.14 9.86 -12.93
N GLY A 125 -8.20 8.57 -13.20
CA GLY A 125 -7.13 7.91 -13.91
C GLY A 125 -5.86 7.79 -13.09
N ASN A 126 -4.73 7.80 -13.77
CA ASN A 126 -3.42 7.66 -13.13
C ASN A 126 -2.99 8.98 -12.52
N ALA A 127 -2.26 8.93 -11.42
CA ALA A 127 -1.81 10.13 -10.74
C ALA A 127 -0.41 9.96 -10.21
N SER A 128 0.47 10.90 -10.57
CA SER A 128 1.79 11.02 -9.96
C SER A 128 1.67 12.04 -8.85
N TYR A 129 2.29 11.75 -7.70
CA TYR A 129 2.07 12.57 -6.52
C TYR A 129 3.32 12.71 -5.67
N THR A 130 3.29 13.69 -4.80
CA THR A 130 4.25 13.87 -3.72
C THR A 130 3.47 13.88 -2.42
N LEU A 131 3.82 12.97 -1.53
CA LEU A 131 3.15 12.83 -0.23
C LEU A 131 4.11 13.29 0.86
N ARG A 132 3.65 14.16 1.73
CA ARG A 132 4.45 14.62 2.88
C ARG A 132 3.74 14.24 4.15
N VAL A 133 4.50 13.68 5.08
CA VAL A 133 3.99 13.25 6.36
C VAL A 133 4.85 13.85 7.46
N GLY A 134 4.23 14.47 8.44
CA GLY A 134 4.93 15.02 9.59
C GLY A 134 4.34 14.48 10.87
N ILE A 135 5.21 14.20 11.85
CA ILE A 135 4.79 13.73 13.17
C ILE A 135 5.55 14.54 14.23
N ARG A 136 4.83 15.04 15.23
CA ARG A 136 5.46 15.75 16.36
C ARG A 136 4.90 15.29 17.66
#